data_611a72d1ff66763d60e0124fef24a92b
#
_entry.id   611a72d1ff66763d60e0124fef24a92b
#
_cell.length_a   1.000
_cell.length_b   1.000
_cell.length_c   1.000
_cell.angle_alpha   90.00
_cell.angle_beta   90.00
_cell.angle_gamma   90.00
#
_symmetry.space_group_name_H-M   'P 1'
#
loop_
_entity.id
_entity.type
_entity.pdbx_description
1 polymer ?
#
loop_
_entity_poly.entity_id
_entity_poly.type
_entity_poly.pdbx_seq_one_letter_code
_entity_poly.pdbx_strand_id
1 'polypeptide(L)'
;MVGDPARCNMLTALMTGRALTASELAQEAGITPQTASSHLAKLEAGGLIEPEKQGRHRYYRLSDPDVADVLEGLQGIAARAGHMRVRTGPKDPALRRARICYDHLAGDLGVQMLDSMKRQKLVRQSKQAIELTGEGKRSEERRVGK
;
A
#
# COMPACT_ATOMS: atom_id res chain seq x y z
N MET A 1 8.06 11.71 -12.61
CA MET A 1 7.90 10.25 -12.67
C MET A 1 6.56 9.79 -12.13
N VAL A 2 6.16 10.17 -10.94
CA VAL A 2 4.90 9.75 -10.28
C VAL A 2 3.65 10.45 -10.84
N GLY A 3 3.78 11.57 -11.54
CA GLY A 3 2.63 12.35 -12.06
C GLY A 3 1.84 11.73 -13.23
N ASP A 4 2.25 10.59 -13.75
CA ASP A 4 1.50 9.87 -14.77
C ASP A 4 0.51 8.89 -14.11
N PRO A 5 -0.78 8.93 -14.46
CA PRO A 5 -1.80 8.09 -13.81
C PRO A 5 -1.53 6.59 -13.88
N ALA A 6 -1.03 6.11 -15.03
CA ALA A 6 -0.75 4.69 -15.20
C ALA A 6 0.42 4.23 -14.30
N ARG A 7 1.52 5.00 -14.27
CA ARG A 7 2.65 4.70 -13.36
C ARG A 7 2.24 4.78 -11.90
N CYS A 8 1.45 5.78 -11.53
CA CYS A 8 0.92 5.89 -10.18
C CYS A 8 0.04 4.69 -9.79
N ASN A 9 -0.77 4.16 -10.74
CA ASN A 9 -1.58 2.97 -10.51
C ASN A 9 -0.72 1.72 -10.33
N MET A 10 0.33 1.55 -11.14
CA MET A 10 1.28 0.45 -11.01
C MET A 10 1.98 0.47 -9.65
N LEU A 11 2.53 1.61 -9.24
CA LEU A 11 3.18 1.77 -7.94
C LEU A 11 2.21 1.47 -6.79
N THR A 12 0.98 1.98 -6.88
CA THR A 12 -0.05 1.70 -5.86
C THR A 12 -0.40 0.22 -5.76
N ALA A 13 -0.43 -0.51 -6.89
CA ALA A 13 -0.66 -1.95 -6.87
C ALA A 13 0.47 -2.70 -6.15
N LEU A 14 1.72 -2.25 -6.33
CA LEU A 14 2.89 -2.83 -5.68
C LEU A 14 2.98 -2.52 -4.17
N MET A 15 2.32 -1.47 -3.68
CA MET A 15 2.24 -1.18 -2.23
C MET A 15 1.51 -2.27 -1.44
N THR A 16 0.86 -3.22 -2.10
CA THR A 16 0.29 -4.40 -1.42
C THR A 16 1.36 -5.39 -0.91
N GLY A 17 2.64 -5.11 -1.14
CA GLY A 17 3.76 -5.99 -0.79
C GLY A 17 3.90 -7.23 -1.68
N ARG A 18 3.04 -7.37 -2.71
CA ARG A 18 3.10 -8.48 -3.67
C ARG A 18 3.95 -8.10 -4.87
N ALA A 19 4.80 -9.03 -5.29
CA ALA A 19 5.44 -8.93 -6.59
C ALA A 19 4.42 -9.25 -7.70
N LEU A 20 4.34 -8.40 -8.72
CA LEU A 20 3.40 -8.51 -9.83
C LEU A 20 4.12 -8.57 -11.16
N THR A 21 3.55 -9.32 -12.11
CA THR A 21 4.04 -9.40 -13.48
C THR A 21 3.69 -8.14 -14.27
N ALA A 22 4.36 -7.91 -15.41
CA ALA A 22 4.04 -6.80 -16.31
C ALA A 22 2.58 -6.83 -16.78
N SER A 23 2.01 -8.01 -17.00
CA SER A 23 0.61 -8.17 -17.43
C SER A 23 -0.38 -7.79 -16.34
N GLU A 24 -0.12 -8.22 -15.10
CA GLU A 24 -0.95 -7.83 -13.93
C GLU A 24 -0.88 -6.31 -13.71
N LEU A 25 0.31 -5.73 -13.78
CA LEU A 25 0.50 -4.28 -13.64
C LEU A 25 -0.17 -3.48 -14.78
N ALA A 26 -0.15 -4.01 -16.01
CA ALA A 26 -0.90 -3.43 -17.13
C ALA A 26 -2.41 -3.42 -16.85
N GLN A 27 -2.93 -4.53 -16.32
CA GLN A 27 -4.33 -4.66 -15.96
C GLN A 27 -4.73 -3.71 -14.82
N GLU A 28 -3.89 -3.58 -13.78
CA GLU A 28 -4.12 -2.64 -12.68
C GLU A 28 -4.09 -1.19 -13.14
N ALA A 29 -3.19 -0.87 -14.07
CA ALA A 29 -3.08 0.47 -14.63
C ALA A 29 -4.14 0.78 -15.72
N GLY A 30 -4.84 -0.23 -16.24
CA GLY A 30 -5.84 -0.09 -17.31
C GLY A 30 -5.23 0.28 -18.65
N ILE A 31 -4.02 -0.23 -18.96
CA ILE A 31 -3.27 0.04 -20.19
C ILE A 31 -2.85 -1.26 -20.90
N THR A 32 -2.35 -1.13 -22.12
CA THR A 32 -1.85 -2.29 -22.87
C THR A 32 -0.53 -2.81 -22.28
N PRO A 33 -0.20 -4.11 -22.43
CA PRO A 33 1.08 -4.67 -21.97
C PRO A 33 2.30 -3.97 -22.59
N GLN A 34 2.19 -3.52 -23.83
CA GLN A 34 3.26 -2.80 -24.50
C GLN A 34 3.52 -1.43 -23.87
N THR A 35 2.46 -0.68 -23.56
CA THR A 35 2.56 0.60 -22.83
C THR A 35 3.09 0.37 -21.42
N ALA A 36 2.64 -0.69 -20.74
CA ALA A 36 3.12 -1.06 -19.41
C ALA A 36 4.64 -1.32 -19.41
N SER A 37 5.17 -2.04 -20.39
CA SER A 37 6.61 -2.28 -20.51
C SER A 37 7.42 -0.98 -20.58
N SER A 38 6.95 0.02 -21.32
CA SER A 38 7.58 1.34 -21.39
C SER A 38 7.54 2.08 -20.05
N HIS A 39 6.41 1.99 -19.33
CA HIS A 39 6.28 2.59 -17.99
C HIS A 39 7.15 1.89 -16.96
N LEU A 40 7.20 0.55 -16.98
CA LEU A 40 8.05 -0.25 -16.09
C LEU A 40 9.53 0.08 -16.27
N ALA A 41 10.00 0.18 -17.52
CA ALA A 41 11.38 0.58 -17.80
C ALA A 41 11.71 1.96 -17.20
N LYS A 42 10.79 2.93 -17.26
CA LYS A 42 10.97 4.25 -16.65
C LYS A 42 10.98 4.20 -15.12
N LEU A 43 10.12 3.38 -14.52
CA LEU A 43 10.06 3.22 -13.07
C LEU A 43 11.31 2.51 -12.54
N GLU A 44 11.80 1.49 -13.25
CA GLU A 44 13.02 0.76 -12.95
C GLU A 44 14.25 1.69 -13.07
N ALA A 45 14.38 2.42 -14.19
CA ALA A 45 15.46 3.40 -14.39
C ALA A 45 15.44 4.52 -13.33
N GLY A 46 14.27 4.84 -12.79
CA GLY A 46 14.12 5.81 -11.69
C GLY A 46 14.30 5.24 -10.29
N GLY A 47 14.66 3.96 -10.16
CA GLY A 47 14.90 3.33 -8.87
C GLY A 47 13.65 3.15 -8.00
N LEU A 48 12.44 3.21 -8.57
CA LEU A 48 11.20 3.09 -7.81
C LEU A 48 10.71 1.63 -7.71
N ILE A 49 11.12 0.80 -8.66
CA ILE A 49 10.79 -0.62 -8.69
C ILE A 49 12.03 -1.42 -9.06
N GLU A 50 12.04 -2.67 -8.66
CA GLU A 50 13.05 -3.63 -9.07
C GLU A 50 12.41 -4.90 -9.65
N PRO A 51 13.06 -5.50 -10.68
CA PRO A 51 12.61 -6.76 -11.23
C PRO A 51 13.13 -7.93 -10.41
N GLU A 52 12.28 -8.92 -10.21
CA GLU A 52 12.63 -10.22 -9.64
C GLU A 52 12.32 -11.31 -10.67
N LYS A 53 13.30 -12.13 -11.01
CA LYS A 53 13.13 -13.23 -11.96
C LYS A 53 12.82 -14.52 -11.20
N GLN A 54 11.67 -15.11 -11.48
CA GLN A 54 11.28 -16.40 -10.94
C GLN A 54 10.92 -17.36 -12.08
N GLY A 55 11.81 -18.30 -12.37
CA GLY A 55 11.67 -19.19 -13.51
C GLY A 55 11.64 -18.45 -14.85
N ARG A 56 10.52 -18.59 -15.59
CA ARG A 56 10.29 -17.93 -16.89
C ARG A 56 9.61 -16.57 -16.76
N HIS A 57 9.19 -16.19 -15.54
CA HIS A 57 8.43 -14.97 -15.28
C HIS A 57 9.31 -13.89 -14.67
N ARG A 58 9.04 -12.65 -15.04
CA ARG A 58 9.62 -11.45 -14.43
C ARG A 58 8.54 -10.76 -13.63
N TYR A 59 8.77 -10.66 -12.34
CA TYR A 59 7.93 -9.94 -11.40
C TYR A 59 8.58 -8.60 -11.07
N TYR A 60 7.79 -7.67 -10.59
CA TYR A 60 8.24 -6.36 -10.14
C TYR A 60 7.75 -6.12 -8.72
N ARG A 61 8.57 -5.48 -7.92
CA ARG A 61 8.22 -5.00 -6.58
C ARG A 61 8.75 -3.59 -6.38
N LEU A 62 8.32 -2.89 -5.32
CA LEU A 62 8.96 -1.64 -4.92
C LEU A 62 10.41 -1.92 -4.56
N SER A 63 11.31 -1.03 -4.96
CA SER A 63 12.76 -1.19 -4.75
C SER A 63 13.17 -1.03 -3.29
N ASP A 64 12.44 -0.21 -2.54
CA ASP A 64 12.76 0.16 -1.17
C ASP A 64 11.49 0.48 -0.37
N PRO A 65 11.47 0.21 0.95
CA PRO A 65 10.45 0.70 1.88
C PRO A 65 10.16 2.19 1.76
N ASP A 66 11.17 3.01 1.66
CA ASP A 66 11.02 4.47 1.59
C ASP A 66 10.18 4.91 0.38
N VAL A 67 10.16 4.12 -0.71
CA VAL A 67 9.29 4.39 -1.87
C VAL A 67 7.82 4.27 -1.48
N ALA A 68 7.47 3.27 -0.68
CA ALA A 68 6.10 3.08 -0.19
C ALA A 68 5.69 4.25 0.72
N ASP A 69 6.54 4.66 1.64
CA ASP A 69 6.29 5.77 2.58
C ASP A 69 6.04 7.09 1.84
N VAL A 70 6.85 7.39 0.84
CA VAL A 70 6.67 8.59 0.00
C VAL A 70 5.35 8.54 -0.76
N LEU A 71 5.02 7.40 -1.36
CA LEU A 71 3.75 7.22 -2.08
C LEU A 71 2.54 7.38 -1.16
N GLU A 72 2.61 6.82 0.04
CA GLU A 72 1.55 6.94 1.04
C GLU A 72 1.37 8.37 1.52
N GLY A 73 2.48 9.06 1.78
CA GLY A 73 2.48 10.49 2.12
C GLY A 73 1.81 11.35 1.04
N LEU A 74 2.15 11.13 -0.23
CA LEU A 74 1.54 11.82 -1.38
C LEU A 74 0.05 11.51 -1.50
N GLN A 75 -0.36 10.25 -1.34
CA GLN A 75 -1.77 9.86 -1.35
C GLN A 75 -2.54 10.51 -0.20
N GLY A 76 -1.95 10.59 0.98
CA GLY A 76 -2.53 11.27 2.14
C GLY A 76 -2.74 12.78 1.90
N ILE A 77 -1.78 13.45 1.26
CA ILE A 77 -1.92 14.86 0.87
C ILE A 77 -3.06 15.02 -0.15
N ALA A 78 -3.09 14.20 -1.19
CA ALA A 78 -4.12 14.24 -2.22
C ALA A 78 -5.52 14.00 -1.65
N ALA A 79 -5.67 13.06 -0.73
CA ALA A 79 -6.93 12.80 -0.04
C ALA A 79 -7.41 14.00 0.79
N ARG A 80 -6.51 14.65 1.54
CA ARG A 80 -6.85 15.88 2.30
C ARG A 80 -7.22 17.06 1.40
N ALA A 81 -6.66 17.12 0.20
CA ALA A 81 -7.00 18.13 -0.80
C ALA A 81 -8.30 17.81 -1.58
N GLY A 82 -9.00 16.72 -1.23
CA GLY A 82 -10.24 16.33 -1.89
C GLY A 82 -10.05 15.55 -3.19
N HIS A 83 -8.81 15.27 -3.58
CA HIS A 83 -8.49 14.46 -4.76
C HIS A 83 -8.61 12.95 -4.44
N MET A 84 -9.82 12.52 -4.13
CA MET A 84 -10.11 11.10 -3.92
C MET A 84 -10.07 10.35 -5.25
N ARG A 85 -9.34 9.26 -5.30
CA ARG A 85 -9.40 8.36 -6.46
C ARG A 85 -10.79 7.73 -6.53
N VAL A 86 -11.37 7.71 -7.74
CA VAL A 86 -12.65 7.05 -8.02
C VAL A 86 -12.59 5.53 -7.75
N ARG A 87 -11.39 4.95 -7.74
CA ARG A 87 -11.12 3.55 -7.38
C ARG A 87 -10.04 3.49 -6.29
N THR A 88 -10.47 3.44 -5.05
CA THR A 88 -9.60 3.18 -3.90
C THR A 88 -9.55 1.68 -3.62
N GLY A 89 -8.35 1.11 -3.61
CA GLY A 89 -8.11 -0.27 -3.22
C GLY A 89 -8.21 -1.30 -4.36
N PRO A 90 -7.91 -2.56 -4.06
CA PRO A 90 -7.87 -3.66 -5.02
C PRO A 90 -9.26 -3.99 -5.57
N LYS A 91 -9.30 -4.60 -6.76
CA LYS A 91 -10.56 -5.07 -7.38
C LYS A 91 -11.17 -6.25 -6.62
N ASP A 92 -10.33 -7.09 -6.02
CA ASP A 92 -10.73 -8.26 -5.25
C ASP A 92 -11.48 -7.84 -3.96
N PRO A 93 -12.73 -8.29 -3.76
CA PRO A 93 -13.51 -7.96 -2.57
C PRO A 93 -12.86 -8.45 -1.26
N ALA A 94 -12.18 -9.59 -1.27
CA ALA A 94 -11.48 -10.10 -0.09
C ALA A 94 -10.33 -9.17 0.32
N LEU A 95 -9.55 -8.68 -0.64
CA LEU A 95 -8.47 -7.72 -0.39
C LEU A 95 -8.97 -6.33 0.00
N ARG A 96 -10.21 -5.96 -0.40
CA ARG A 96 -10.86 -4.74 0.12
C ARG A 96 -11.22 -4.87 1.58
N ARG A 97 -11.70 -6.05 1.97
CA ARG A 97 -12.10 -6.34 3.33
C ARG A 97 -10.91 -6.35 4.29
N ALA A 98 -9.85 -7.04 3.94
CA ALA A 98 -8.63 -7.10 4.73
C ALA A 98 -7.42 -7.40 3.86
N ARG A 99 -6.35 -6.67 4.03
CA ARG A 99 -5.05 -6.94 3.43
C ARG A 99 -3.92 -6.38 4.28
N ILE A 100 -2.75 -6.93 4.11
CA ILE A 100 -1.52 -6.26 4.53
C ILE A 100 -1.15 -5.32 3.37
N CYS A 101 -0.94 -4.05 3.69
CA CYS A 101 -0.42 -3.07 2.75
C CYS A 101 0.94 -2.66 3.29
N TYR A 102 1.99 -3.18 2.67
CA TYR A 102 3.36 -2.97 3.11
C TYR A 102 3.57 -3.47 4.56
N ASP A 103 3.66 -2.61 5.56
CA ASP A 103 3.90 -2.95 6.98
C ASP A 103 2.66 -2.79 7.88
N HIS A 104 1.51 -2.39 7.31
CA HIS A 104 0.29 -2.14 8.09
C HIS A 104 -0.94 -2.89 7.58
N LEU A 105 -1.92 -3.04 8.47
CA LEU A 105 -3.22 -3.58 8.12
C LEU A 105 -4.06 -2.53 7.40
N ALA A 106 -4.60 -2.90 6.25
CA ALA A 106 -5.45 -2.06 5.43
C ALA A 106 -6.77 -2.76 5.08
N GLY A 107 -7.71 -2.00 4.51
CA GLY A 107 -9.06 -2.44 4.21
C GLY A 107 -10.01 -2.20 5.39
N ASP A 108 -11.26 -2.60 5.19
CA ASP A 108 -12.35 -2.32 6.14
C ASP A 108 -12.06 -2.86 7.55
N LEU A 109 -11.47 -4.05 7.66
CA LEU A 109 -11.13 -4.65 8.95
C LEU A 109 -9.98 -3.92 9.65
N GLY A 110 -9.00 -3.41 8.91
CA GLY A 110 -7.92 -2.59 9.49
C GLY A 110 -8.48 -1.31 10.12
N VAL A 111 -9.39 -0.64 9.43
CA VAL A 111 -10.07 0.56 9.95
C VAL A 111 -10.92 0.23 11.18
N GLN A 112 -11.75 -0.83 11.10
CA GLN A 112 -12.60 -1.25 12.23
C GLN A 112 -11.77 -1.64 13.45
N MET A 113 -10.61 -2.29 13.26
CA MET A 113 -9.70 -2.62 14.35
C MET A 113 -9.16 -1.36 15.02
N LEU A 114 -8.66 -0.39 14.23
CA LEU A 114 -8.18 0.88 14.77
C LEU A 114 -9.28 1.64 15.55
N ASP A 115 -10.48 1.70 14.99
CA ASP A 115 -11.62 2.35 15.67
C ASP A 115 -12.01 1.64 16.97
N SER A 116 -11.93 0.31 16.99
CA SER A 116 -12.13 -0.48 18.21
C SER A 116 -11.07 -0.18 19.26
N MET A 117 -9.78 -0.11 18.88
CA MET A 117 -8.68 0.24 19.77
C MET A 117 -8.84 1.66 20.34
N LYS A 118 -9.29 2.61 19.53
CA LYS A 118 -9.60 3.98 19.99
C LYS A 118 -10.74 4.00 21.01
N ARG A 119 -11.85 3.30 20.74
CA ARG A 119 -12.98 3.19 21.67
C ARG A 119 -12.58 2.56 23.01
N GLN A 120 -11.70 1.57 22.98
CA GLN A 120 -11.16 0.91 24.16
C GLN A 120 -10.03 1.71 24.83
N LYS A 121 -9.71 2.89 24.31
CA LYS A 121 -8.60 3.74 24.79
C LYS A 121 -7.23 3.07 24.81
N LEU A 122 -7.03 2.04 23.98
CA LEU A 122 -5.75 1.34 23.85
C LEU A 122 -4.75 2.17 23.05
N VAL A 123 -5.24 3.00 22.12
CA VAL A 123 -4.43 3.93 21.32
C VAL A 123 -4.96 5.35 21.43
N ARG A 124 -4.03 6.30 21.33
CA ARG A 124 -4.32 7.73 21.18
C ARG A 124 -3.85 8.18 19.80
N GLN A 125 -4.70 8.84 19.07
CA GLN A 125 -4.35 9.44 17.78
C GLN A 125 -4.17 10.95 17.96
N SER A 126 -3.01 11.46 17.55
CA SER A 126 -2.74 12.88 17.35
C SER A 126 -2.76 13.22 15.86
N LYS A 127 -2.51 14.49 15.51
CA LYS A 127 -2.36 14.90 14.09
C LYS A 127 -1.11 14.31 13.43
N GLN A 128 -0.16 13.82 14.19
CA GLN A 128 1.16 13.40 13.72
C GLN A 128 1.46 11.92 13.96
N ALA A 129 0.79 11.27 14.92
CA ALA A 129 1.09 9.89 15.29
C ALA A 129 -0.10 9.16 15.93
N ILE A 130 -0.04 7.83 15.90
CA ILE A 130 -0.87 6.93 16.70
C ILE A 130 0.05 6.27 17.74
N GLU A 131 -0.28 6.39 19.00
CA GLU A 131 0.55 5.90 20.12
C GLU A 131 -0.26 4.96 20.99
N LEU A 132 0.39 3.91 21.50
CA LEU A 132 -0.19 3.05 22.53
C LEU A 132 -0.30 3.82 23.84
N THR A 133 -1.46 3.73 24.48
CA THR A 133 -1.66 4.20 25.85
C THR A 133 -1.02 3.24 26.85
N GLY A 134 -0.94 3.61 28.12
CA GLY A 134 -0.51 2.68 29.18
C GLY A 134 -1.39 1.43 29.28
N GLU A 135 -2.69 1.54 28.98
CA GLU A 135 -3.62 0.42 28.92
C GLU A 135 -3.37 -0.45 27.67
N GLY A 136 -3.07 0.18 26.53
CA GLY A 136 -2.67 -0.50 25.29
C GLY A 136 -1.44 -1.36 25.49
N LYS A 137 -0.39 -0.82 26.11
CA LYS A 137 0.84 -1.56 26.44
C LYS A 137 0.58 -2.77 27.34
N ARG A 138 -0.18 -2.61 28.40
CA ARG A 138 -0.57 -3.75 29.29
C ARG A 138 -1.44 -4.80 28.57
N SER A 139 -2.25 -4.40 27.59
CA SER A 139 -3.04 -5.33 26.77
C SER A 139 -2.17 -6.17 25.85
N GLU A 140 -1.10 -5.59 25.31
CA GLU A 140 -0.11 -6.28 24.49
C GLU A 140 0.65 -7.32 25.30
N GLU A 141 1.20 -6.95 26.44
CA GLU A 141 1.94 -7.83 27.35
C GLU A 141 1.12 -9.07 27.77
N ARG A 142 -0.19 -8.91 28.01
CA ARG A 142 -1.09 -10.03 28.35
C ARG A 142 -1.31 -11.01 27.20
N ARG A 143 -1.08 -10.63 25.96
CA ARG A 143 -1.24 -11.51 24.78
C ARG A 143 0.04 -12.25 24.43
N VAL A 144 1.20 -11.66 24.69
CA VAL A 144 2.51 -12.26 24.39
C VAL A 144 2.92 -13.28 25.46
N GLY A 145 2.37 -13.19 26.66
CA GLY A 145 2.67 -14.10 27.80
C GLY A 145 1.82 -15.38 27.87
N LYS A 146 1.14 -15.76 26.81
CA LYS A 146 0.44 -17.04 26.62
C LYS A 146 1.02 -17.73 25.39
#